data_1e5e6c529e6fb18a40339eaed76249e2
#
_entry.id   1e5e6c529e6fb18a40339eaed76249e2
#
_cell.length_a   1.000
_cell.length_b   1.000
_cell.length_c   1.000
_cell.angle_alpha   90.00
_cell.angle_beta   90.00
_cell.angle_gamma   90.00
#
_symmetry.space_group_name_H-M   'P 1'
#
loop_
_entity.id
_entity.type
_entity.pdbx_description
1 polymer ?
#
loop_
_entity_poly.entity_id
_entity_poly.type
_entity_poly.pdbx_seq_one_letter_code
_entity_poly.pdbx_strand_id
1 'polypeptide(L)'
;MTGYVHSIETFGSVDGPGIRFVIFLTGCNMRCQFCHNPDTWESGRGTEYTADELLKKALRYKTYWGDAGGITVSGGEPLLQIDFLTELFRKAKEMGINTCLDTAGQPFTRENPFFDKFVELMKYTDLVMLDIKNIDDEKHKALTGHTNANILDCARYLSDTGKDMWIRHVLVSGGVGASDDDGLLKRLADFIGSLHTVRRVEVLPYHVFGVHKWEIMGIPYPLESVEPPTQERIANANEILNTQKYR
;
A
#
# COMPACT_ATOMS: atom_id res chain seq x y z
N MET A 1 -17.70 10.26 12.34
CA MET A 1 -16.76 10.87 11.35
C MET A 1 -17.01 10.27 9.99
N THR A 2 -16.82 11.02 8.89
CA THR A 2 -16.94 10.52 7.51
C THR A 2 -15.56 10.43 6.86
N GLY A 3 -15.41 9.49 5.93
CA GLY A 3 -14.25 9.36 5.06
C GLY A 3 -14.65 9.47 3.59
N TYR A 4 -13.73 9.93 2.77
CA TYR A 4 -13.92 10.08 1.33
C TYR A 4 -13.43 8.82 0.61
N VAL A 5 -14.36 8.07 0.03
CA VAL A 5 -14.12 6.79 -0.64
C VAL A 5 -14.19 6.98 -2.15
N HIS A 6 -13.15 6.55 -2.85
CA HIS A 6 -13.11 6.51 -4.31
C HIS A 6 -13.97 5.35 -4.84
N SER A 7 -13.69 4.14 -4.37
CA SER A 7 -14.36 2.91 -4.83
C SER A 7 -14.27 1.79 -3.80
N ILE A 8 -15.03 0.74 -4.04
CA ILE A 8 -15.06 -0.45 -3.20
C ILE A 8 -14.92 -1.68 -4.11
N GLU A 9 -14.01 -2.61 -3.75
CA GLU A 9 -13.90 -3.93 -4.34
C GLU A 9 -14.35 -4.99 -3.33
N THR A 10 -15.26 -5.87 -3.72
CA THR A 10 -15.91 -6.80 -2.78
C THR A 10 -15.24 -8.16 -2.68
N PHE A 11 -14.33 -8.48 -3.62
CA PHE A 11 -13.64 -9.77 -3.74
C PHE A 11 -12.13 -9.61 -4.00
N GLY A 12 -11.45 -8.72 -3.29
CA GLY A 12 -10.00 -8.56 -3.38
C GLY A 12 -9.28 -9.85 -2.96
N SER A 13 -8.60 -10.49 -3.89
CA SER A 13 -7.84 -11.73 -3.67
C SER A 13 -6.33 -11.51 -3.54
N VAL A 14 -5.87 -10.28 -3.81
CA VAL A 14 -4.45 -9.88 -3.77
C VAL A 14 -4.20 -8.70 -2.82
N ASP A 15 -5.20 -8.31 -2.07
CA ASP A 15 -5.18 -7.13 -1.20
C ASP A 15 -5.04 -7.49 0.28
N GLY A 16 -4.34 -8.57 0.56
CA GLY A 16 -4.12 -9.12 1.89
C GLY A 16 -4.50 -10.60 1.99
N PRO A 17 -4.48 -11.19 3.20
CA PRO A 17 -4.78 -12.61 3.37
C PRO A 17 -6.28 -12.90 3.18
N GLY A 18 -6.59 -14.04 2.55
CA GLY A 18 -7.96 -14.48 2.26
C GLY A 18 -8.66 -13.57 1.22
N ILE A 19 -9.98 -13.55 1.26
CA ILE A 19 -10.78 -12.64 0.43
C ILE A 19 -11.04 -11.37 1.23
N ARG A 20 -10.83 -10.22 0.60
CA ARG A 20 -10.93 -8.90 1.24
C ARG A 20 -12.08 -8.08 0.67
N PHE A 21 -12.75 -7.36 1.55
CA PHE A 21 -13.56 -6.21 1.15
C PHE A 21 -12.65 -4.99 1.16
N VAL A 22 -12.30 -4.50 -0.02
CA VAL A 22 -11.29 -3.43 -0.18
C VAL A 22 -11.99 -2.08 -0.31
N ILE A 23 -11.56 -1.12 0.49
CA ILE A 23 -12.04 0.26 0.48
C ILE A 23 -10.91 1.14 -0.03
N PHE A 24 -11.08 1.76 -1.19
CA PHE A 24 -10.10 2.69 -1.75
C PHE A 24 -10.47 4.12 -1.35
N LEU A 25 -9.63 4.74 -0.52
CA LEU A 25 -9.80 6.13 -0.09
C LEU A 25 -9.22 7.12 -1.12
N THR A 26 -9.68 8.35 -1.08
CA THR A 26 -9.14 9.46 -1.88
C THR A 26 -8.10 10.26 -1.11
N GLY A 27 -7.26 10.98 -1.84
CA GLY A 27 -6.12 11.74 -1.33
C GLY A 27 -4.83 10.96 -1.41
N CYS A 28 -3.82 11.51 -2.09
CA CYS A 28 -2.47 10.97 -2.11
C CYS A 28 -1.47 12.11 -2.34
N ASN A 29 -0.42 12.18 -1.51
CA ASN A 29 0.65 13.15 -1.69
C ASN A 29 1.67 12.73 -2.74
N MET A 30 1.80 11.41 -2.98
CA MET A 30 2.75 10.89 -3.94
C MET A 30 2.27 11.07 -5.38
N ARG A 31 3.21 11.12 -6.32
CA ARG A 31 2.99 11.21 -7.76
C ARG A 31 3.75 10.10 -8.48
N CYS A 32 3.46 8.85 -8.04
CA CYS A 32 4.11 7.67 -8.61
C CYS A 32 3.90 7.63 -10.12
N GLN A 33 4.97 7.53 -10.90
CA GLN A 33 4.93 7.54 -12.36
C GLN A 33 4.14 6.35 -12.94
N PHE A 34 4.03 5.25 -12.19
CA PHE A 34 3.28 4.04 -12.55
C PHE A 34 1.88 3.97 -11.90
N CYS A 35 1.36 5.05 -11.35
CA CYS A 35 0.12 5.00 -10.57
C CYS A 35 -1.05 4.44 -11.40
N HIS A 36 -1.72 3.40 -10.87
CA HIS A 36 -2.90 2.82 -11.50
C HIS A 36 -4.17 3.59 -11.20
N ASN A 37 -4.16 4.41 -10.15
CA ASN A 37 -5.31 5.15 -9.66
C ASN A 37 -4.99 6.65 -9.48
N PRO A 38 -4.54 7.37 -10.53
CA PRO A 38 -4.25 8.81 -10.42
C PRO A 38 -5.51 9.61 -10.08
N ASP A 39 -6.68 9.09 -10.40
CA ASP A 39 -8.00 9.61 -10.05
C ASP A 39 -8.29 9.64 -8.54
N THR A 40 -7.46 8.97 -7.72
CA THR A 40 -7.53 9.05 -6.25
C THR A 40 -6.69 10.18 -5.64
N TRP A 41 -5.88 10.91 -6.41
CA TRP A 41 -4.91 11.86 -5.85
C TRP A 41 -5.54 13.03 -5.11
N GLU A 42 -6.70 13.50 -5.56
CA GLU A 42 -7.34 14.67 -4.99
C GLU A 42 -8.08 14.31 -3.70
N SER A 43 -7.70 14.98 -2.61
CA SER A 43 -8.37 14.82 -1.30
C SER A 43 -9.77 15.42 -1.31
N GLY A 44 -10.69 14.82 -0.54
CA GLY A 44 -12.05 15.33 -0.39
C GLY A 44 -12.97 15.08 -1.59
N ARG A 45 -12.51 14.31 -2.58
CA ARG A 45 -13.35 13.79 -3.68
C ARG A 45 -13.86 12.40 -3.37
N GLY A 46 -14.84 11.94 -4.15
CA GLY A 46 -15.47 10.63 -3.98
C GLY A 46 -16.77 10.68 -3.19
N THR A 47 -17.19 9.53 -2.70
CA THR A 47 -18.42 9.42 -1.91
C THR A 47 -18.07 9.44 -0.43
N GLU A 48 -18.77 10.28 0.34
CA GLU A 48 -18.64 10.25 1.79
C GLU A 48 -19.34 9.03 2.39
N TYR A 49 -18.65 8.34 3.28
CA TYR A 49 -19.20 7.25 4.08
C TYR A 49 -18.81 7.39 5.54
N THR A 50 -19.73 7.04 6.42
CA THR A 50 -19.41 6.73 7.81
C THR A 50 -18.79 5.33 7.93
N ALA A 51 -18.06 5.08 9.01
CA ALA A 51 -17.51 3.75 9.31
C ALA A 51 -18.64 2.69 9.39
N ASP A 52 -19.78 3.03 9.99
CA ASP A 52 -20.92 2.12 10.13
C ASP A 52 -21.53 1.72 8.78
N GLU A 53 -21.65 2.67 7.85
CA GLU A 53 -22.16 2.39 6.50
C GLU A 53 -21.23 1.44 5.74
N LEU A 54 -19.90 1.65 5.83
CA LEU A 54 -18.92 0.78 5.18
C LEU A 54 -18.94 -0.63 5.79
N LEU A 55 -18.95 -0.74 7.11
CA LEU A 55 -19.00 -2.03 7.79
C LEU A 55 -20.30 -2.77 7.50
N LYS A 56 -21.42 -2.07 7.45
CA LYS A 56 -22.72 -2.67 7.03
C LYS A 56 -22.65 -3.21 5.60
N LYS A 57 -21.97 -2.51 4.68
CA LYS A 57 -21.73 -3.02 3.31
C LYS A 57 -20.81 -4.24 3.34
N ALA A 58 -19.68 -4.16 4.04
CA ALA A 58 -18.67 -5.22 4.12
C ALA A 58 -19.24 -6.52 4.70
N LEU A 59 -20.08 -6.46 5.74
CA LEU A 59 -20.68 -7.61 6.39
C LEU A 59 -21.58 -8.47 5.46
N ARG A 60 -22.08 -7.90 4.35
CA ARG A 60 -22.83 -8.68 3.34
C ARG A 60 -21.97 -9.72 2.63
N TYR A 61 -20.65 -9.54 2.67
CA TYR A 61 -19.65 -10.40 2.02
C TYR A 61 -18.89 -11.28 3.01
N LYS A 62 -19.23 -11.21 4.31
CA LYS A 62 -18.51 -11.91 5.39
C LYS A 62 -18.39 -13.42 5.15
N THR A 63 -19.40 -14.05 4.53
CA THR A 63 -19.39 -15.48 4.21
C THR A 63 -18.29 -15.91 3.24
N TYR A 64 -17.75 -14.97 2.46
CA TYR A 64 -16.69 -15.24 1.49
C TYR A 64 -15.28 -15.05 2.05
N TRP A 65 -15.14 -14.44 3.24
CA TRP A 65 -13.83 -14.09 3.80
C TRP A 65 -13.05 -15.29 4.32
N GLY A 66 -13.73 -16.41 4.66
CA GLY A 66 -13.12 -17.53 5.36
C GLY A 66 -12.50 -17.07 6.70
N ASP A 67 -11.49 -17.81 7.16
CA ASP A 67 -10.84 -17.54 8.46
C ASP A 67 -9.80 -16.40 8.38
N ALA A 68 -9.23 -16.16 7.20
CA ALA A 68 -8.14 -15.19 7.02
C ALA A 68 -8.58 -13.83 6.43
N GLY A 69 -9.76 -13.78 5.82
CA GLY A 69 -10.26 -12.58 5.14
C GLY A 69 -10.79 -11.50 6.09
N GLY A 70 -11.22 -10.38 5.51
CA GLY A 70 -11.75 -9.25 6.28
C GLY A 70 -11.82 -7.97 5.44
N ILE A 71 -11.49 -6.82 6.02
CA ILE A 71 -11.43 -5.55 5.28
C ILE A 71 -9.99 -5.13 5.03
N THR A 72 -9.76 -4.51 3.85
CA THR A 72 -8.52 -3.81 3.54
C THR A 72 -8.86 -2.37 3.20
N VAL A 73 -8.10 -1.42 3.74
CA VAL A 73 -8.18 -0.02 3.35
C VAL A 73 -6.92 0.35 2.59
N SER A 74 -7.15 0.82 1.36
CA SER A 74 -6.16 1.18 0.35
C SER A 74 -6.58 2.49 -0.34
N GLY A 75 -6.17 2.73 -1.58
CA GLY A 75 -6.65 3.81 -2.43
C GLY A 75 -5.56 4.73 -2.93
N GLY A 76 -5.64 6.02 -2.58
CA GLY A 76 -4.53 6.95 -2.68
C GLY A 76 -3.51 6.64 -1.58
N GLU A 77 -3.55 7.40 -0.48
CA GLU A 77 -2.78 7.11 0.74
C GLU A 77 -3.72 7.18 1.95
N PRO A 78 -4.11 6.02 2.52
CA PRO A 78 -5.10 5.97 3.60
C PRO A 78 -4.71 6.76 4.86
N LEU A 79 -3.41 6.90 5.14
CA LEU A 79 -2.91 7.64 6.29
C LEU A 79 -3.23 9.15 6.23
N LEU A 80 -3.63 9.68 5.08
CA LEU A 80 -4.14 11.06 4.97
C LEU A 80 -5.53 11.22 5.62
N GLN A 81 -6.27 10.11 5.79
CA GLN A 81 -7.56 10.07 6.48
C GLN A 81 -7.46 9.26 7.79
N ILE A 82 -6.35 9.41 8.52
CA ILE A 82 -5.97 8.55 9.66
C ILE A 82 -7.01 8.52 10.78
N ASP A 83 -7.71 9.64 11.04
CA ASP A 83 -8.72 9.70 12.09
C ASP A 83 -9.95 8.85 11.71
N PHE A 84 -10.41 8.95 10.45
CA PHE A 84 -11.48 8.12 9.93
C PHE A 84 -11.08 6.64 9.87
N LEU A 85 -9.87 6.35 9.41
CA LEU A 85 -9.32 5.00 9.33
C LEU A 85 -9.27 4.33 10.71
N THR A 86 -8.85 5.08 11.73
CA THR A 86 -8.81 4.60 13.12
C THR A 86 -10.21 4.25 13.64
N GLU A 87 -11.20 5.11 13.39
CA GLU A 87 -12.61 4.82 13.76
C GLU A 87 -13.13 3.56 13.05
N LEU A 88 -12.85 3.44 11.74
CA LEU A 88 -13.28 2.29 10.94
C LEU A 88 -12.67 0.98 11.46
N PHE A 89 -11.35 0.97 11.70
CA PHE A 89 -10.65 -0.23 12.15
C PHE A 89 -11.03 -0.60 13.59
N ARG A 90 -11.17 0.38 14.48
CA ARG A 90 -11.66 0.12 15.84
C ARG A 90 -13.03 -0.58 15.83
N LYS A 91 -14.00 -0.04 15.08
CA LYS A 91 -15.32 -0.65 14.95
C LYS A 91 -15.28 -2.03 14.28
N ALA A 92 -14.42 -2.21 13.28
CA ALA A 92 -14.21 -3.51 12.64
C ALA A 92 -13.70 -4.54 13.67
N LYS A 93 -12.74 -4.18 14.52
CA LYS A 93 -12.22 -5.05 15.58
C LYS A 93 -13.28 -5.40 16.62
N GLU A 94 -14.15 -4.47 16.99
CA GLU A 94 -15.30 -4.73 17.89
C GLU A 94 -16.29 -5.78 17.32
N MET A 95 -16.35 -5.90 15.97
CA MET A 95 -17.16 -6.90 15.25
C MET A 95 -16.38 -8.19 14.93
N GLY A 96 -15.14 -8.33 15.42
CA GLY A 96 -14.28 -9.48 15.13
C GLY A 96 -13.83 -9.56 13.66
N ILE A 97 -13.74 -8.43 12.97
CA ILE A 97 -13.31 -8.36 11.57
C ILE A 97 -11.78 -8.13 11.52
N ASN A 98 -11.09 -8.92 10.70
CA ASN A 98 -9.67 -8.72 10.42
C ASN A 98 -9.44 -7.46 9.58
N THR A 99 -8.43 -6.67 9.93
CA THR A 99 -8.12 -5.36 9.34
C THR A 99 -6.74 -5.36 8.69
N CYS A 100 -6.67 -4.87 7.45
CA CYS A 100 -5.44 -4.71 6.70
C CYS A 100 -5.31 -3.27 6.21
N LEU A 101 -4.17 -2.66 6.50
CA LEU A 101 -3.80 -1.34 5.98
C LEU A 101 -2.85 -1.51 4.79
N ASP A 102 -3.24 -1.01 3.63
CA ASP A 102 -2.42 -0.94 2.43
C ASP A 102 -1.94 0.50 2.22
N THR A 103 -0.66 0.75 2.41
CA THR A 103 -0.10 2.10 2.45
C THR A 103 1.31 2.17 1.85
N ALA A 104 1.66 3.31 1.30
CA ALA A 104 3.05 3.63 1.00
C ALA A 104 3.81 4.14 2.25
N GLY A 105 3.11 4.46 3.34
CA GLY A 105 3.74 4.97 4.57
C GLY A 105 4.32 6.38 4.44
N GLN A 106 4.02 7.09 3.34
CA GLN A 106 4.63 8.40 3.06
C GLN A 106 4.30 9.47 4.12
N PRO A 107 3.09 9.55 4.70
CA PRO A 107 2.80 10.52 5.75
C PRO A 107 3.44 10.21 7.11
N PHE A 108 4.07 9.03 7.28
CA PHE A 108 4.62 8.62 8.57
C PHE A 108 5.68 9.63 9.06
N THR A 109 5.55 10.02 10.30
CA THR A 109 6.53 10.82 11.05
C THR A 109 6.43 10.45 12.53
N ARG A 110 7.53 10.58 13.27
CA ARG A 110 7.55 10.42 14.73
C ARG A 110 7.18 11.71 15.47
N GLU A 111 6.75 12.72 14.73
CA GLU A 111 6.31 13.98 15.30
C GLU A 111 4.79 13.96 15.61
N ASN A 112 4.41 14.57 16.74
CA ASN A 112 3.02 14.75 17.11
C ASN A 112 2.39 15.96 16.36
N PRO A 113 1.08 15.90 16.05
CA PRO A 113 0.11 14.91 16.54
C PRO A 113 0.00 13.63 15.69
N PHE A 114 0.72 13.51 14.56
CA PHE A 114 0.57 12.36 13.66
C PHE A 114 1.01 11.06 14.34
N PHE A 115 2.13 11.08 15.06
CA PHE A 115 2.66 9.87 15.68
C PHE A 115 1.69 9.23 16.68
N ASP A 116 1.06 10.03 17.54
CA ASP A 116 0.07 9.52 18.49
C ASP A 116 -1.14 8.88 17.78
N LYS A 117 -1.60 9.48 16.68
CA LYS A 117 -2.67 8.92 15.84
C LYS A 117 -2.25 7.61 15.18
N PHE A 118 -1.02 7.53 14.72
CA PHE A 118 -0.49 6.31 14.10
C PHE A 118 -0.36 5.17 15.12
N VAL A 119 0.13 5.48 16.31
CA VAL A 119 0.19 4.51 17.43
C VAL A 119 -1.20 3.99 17.79
N GLU A 120 -2.20 4.88 17.83
CA GLU A 120 -3.58 4.49 18.10
C GLU A 120 -4.15 3.59 16.99
N LEU A 121 -3.96 3.96 15.73
CA LEU A 121 -4.38 3.16 14.57
C LEU A 121 -3.80 1.74 14.62
N MET A 122 -2.51 1.60 14.97
CA MET A 122 -1.84 0.31 15.02
C MET A 122 -2.43 -0.66 16.05
N LYS A 123 -3.16 -0.18 17.08
CA LYS A 123 -3.88 -1.06 18.02
C LYS A 123 -5.00 -1.87 17.34
N TYR A 124 -5.56 -1.33 16.28
CA TYR A 124 -6.71 -1.89 15.55
C TYR A 124 -6.34 -2.46 14.18
N THR A 125 -5.06 -2.44 13.81
CA THR A 125 -4.54 -2.96 12.54
C THR A 125 -3.93 -4.34 12.75
N ASP A 126 -4.42 -5.37 12.05
CA ASP A 126 -3.84 -6.72 12.16
C ASP A 126 -2.62 -6.88 11.24
N LEU A 127 -2.68 -6.31 10.03
CA LEU A 127 -1.63 -6.41 9.04
C LEU A 127 -1.40 -5.05 8.35
N VAL A 128 -0.15 -4.72 8.10
CA VAL A 128 0.21 -3.60 7.21
C VAL A 128 0.86 -4.15 5.95
N MET A 129 0.29 -3.83 4.79
CA MET A 129 0.96 -4.00 3.49
C MET A 129 1.67 -2.67 3.19
N LEU A 130 3.00 -2.69 3.22
CA LEU A 130 3.83 -1.51 3.07
C LEU A 130 4.56 -1.53 1.74
N ASP A 131 4.35 -0.51 0.93
CA ASP A 131 5.01 -0.35 -0.36
C ASP A 131 6.39 0.33 -0.20
N ILE A 132 7.47 -0.37 -0.54
CA ILE A 132 8.80 0.22 -0.72
C ILE A 132 9.10 0.31 -2.22
N LYS A 133 8.83 1.47 -2.80
CA LYS A 133 8.83 1.63 -4.26
C LYS A 133 10.24 1.74 -4.86
N ASN A 134 11.21 2.24 -4.11
CA ASN A 134 12.64 2.16 -4.40
C ASN A 134 13.43 2.31 -3.09
N ILE A 135 14.49 1.53 -2.92
CA ILE A 135 15.36 1.61 -1.73
C ILE A 135 16.35 2.79 -1.80
N ASP A 136 16.65 3.26 -2.99
CA ASP A 136 17.48 4.43 -3.22
C ASP A 136 16.63 5.70 -3.18
N ASP A 137 17.02 6.66 -2.34
CA ASP A 137 16.21 7.85 -2.08
C ASP A 137 16.06 8.75 -3.30
N GLU A 138 17.12 8.94 -4.08
CA GLU A 138 17.07 9.80 -5.26
C GLU A 138 16.21 9.17 -6.37
N LYS A 139 16.35 7.86 -6.57
CA LYS A 139 15.48 7.13 -7.50
C LYS A 139 14.04 7.09 -7.00
N HIS A 140 13.84 6.96 -5.68
CA HIS A 140 12.50 7.02 -5.10
C HIS A 140 11.86 8.39 -5.33
N LYS A 141 12.59 9.48 -5.11
CA LYS A 141 12.12 10.84 -5.42
C LYS A 141 11.77 11.01 -6.91
N ALA A 142 12.62 10.50 -7.80
CA ALA A 142 12.37 10.55 -9.23
C ALA A 142 11.10 9.76 -9.62
N LEU A 143 10.86 8.61 -8.98
CA LEU A 143 9.73 7.73 -9.27
C LEU A 143 8.40 8.20 -8.67
N THR A 144 8.43 8.86 -7.51
CA THR A 144 7.25 9.11 -6.68
C THR A 144 7.03 10.57 -6.29
N GLY A 145 8.02 11.42 -6.49
CA GLY A 145 8.03 12.82 -6.04
C GLY A 145 8.42 13.02 -4.55
N HIS A 146 8.71 11.96 -3.80
CA HIS A 146 8.98 12.04 -2.36
C HIS A 146 10.20 11.22 -1.92
N THR A 147 10.79 11.58 -0.79
CA THR A 147 11.81 10.78 -0.10
C THR A 147 11.25 9.45 0.39
N ASN A 148 12.10 8.42 0.49
CA ASN A 148 11.74 7.15 1.12
C ASN A 148 12.10 7.09 2.62
N ALA A 149 12.75 8.11 3.16
CA ALA A 149 13.30 8.10 4.52
C ALA A 149 12.24 7.80 5.59
N ASN A 150 11.07 8.45 5.48
CA ASN A 150 9.93 8.24 6.37
C ASN A 150 9.26 6.87 6.17
N ILE A 151 9.27 6.34 4.96
CA ILE A 151 8.73 4.99 4.63
C ILE A 151 9.60 3.92 5.29
N LEU A 152 10.93 4.04 5.16
CA LEU A 152 11.88 3.13 5.79
C LEU A 152 11.85 3.24 7.32
N ASP A 153 11.62 4.44 7.87
CA ASP A 153 11.42 4.63 9.32
C ASP A 153 10.10 4.00 9.78
N CYS A 154 9.03 4.11 9.00
CA CYS A 154 7.77 3.42 9.25
C CYS A 154 7.97 1.90 9.33
N ALA A 155 8.69 1.30 8.36
CA ALA A 155 9.00 -0.12 8.35
C ALA A 155 9.75 -0.56 9.62
N ARG A 156 10.77 0.21 10.03
CA ARG A 156 11.51 -0.06 11.28
C ARG A 156 10.61 0.03 12.50
N TYR A 157 9.79 1.09 12.59
CA TYR A 157 8.86 1.25 13.71
C TYR A 157 7.88 0.08 13.81
N LEU A 158 7.29 -0.36 12.69
CA LEU A 158 6.39 -1.51 12.66
C LEU A 158 7.11 -2.79 13.12
N SER A 159 8.33 -3.00 12.65
CA SER A 159 9.17 -4.14 13.06
C SER A 159 9.48 -4.11 14.56
N ASP A 160 9.92 -2.97 15.09
CA ASP A 160 10.32 -2.79 16.49
C ASP A 160 9.13 -2.97 17.45
N THR A 161 7.92 -2.62 16.99
CA THR A 161 6.69 -2.75 17.78
C THR A 161 5.98 -4.10 17.60
N GLY A 162 6.56 -5.03 16.83
CA GLY A 162 6.00 -6.36 16.63
C GLY A 162 4.80 -6.40 15.68
N LYS A 163 4.57 -5.36 14.86
CA LYS A 163 3.47 -5.31 13.90
C LYS A 163 3.79 -6.13 12.66
N ASP A 164 2.96 -7.12 12.35
CA ASP A 164 3.06 -7.92 11.15
C ASP A 164 2.94 -7.07 9.89
N MET A 165 3.83 -7.29 8.94
CA MET A 165 3.82 -6.57 7.67
C MET A 165 4.10 -7.48 6.47
N TRP A 166 3.51 -7.10 5.34
CA TRP A 166 3.93 -7.54 4.02
C TRP A 166 4.67 -6.38 3.35
N ILE A 167 5.80 -6.67 2.73
CA ILE A 167 6.52 -5.67 1.93
C ILE A 167 6.18 -5.90 0.47
N ARG A 168 5.77 -4.83 -0.21
CA ARG A 168 5.48 -4.87 -1.64
C ARG A 168 6.44 -3.95 -2.39
N HIS A 169 6.91 -4.44 -3.52
CA HIS A 169 7.83 -3.71 -4.38
C HIS A 169 7.36 -3.77 -5.83
N VAL A 170 7.07 -2.61 -6.42
CA VAL A 170 6.73 -2.51 -7.84
C VAL A 170 8.02 -2.53 -8.66
N LEU A 171 8.13 -3.53 -9.55
CA LEU A 171 9.30 -3.74 -10.39
C LEU A 171 9.15 -2.94 -11.70
N VAL A 172 9.87 -1.82 -11.82
CA VAL A 172 9.84 -0.93 -12.98
C VAL A 172 11.16 -1.03 -13.73
N SER A 173 11.14 -1.56 -14.95
CA SER A 173 12.30 -1.85 -15.80
C SER A 173 12.66 -0.70 -16.73
N GLY A 174 12.83 0.50 -16.22
CA GLY A 174 13.20 1.64 -17.04
C GLY A 174 12.82 3.00 -16.46
N GLY A 175 13.20 4.06 -17.16
CA GLY A 175 12.99 5.42 -16.70
C GLY A 175 13.98 5.84 -15.60
N VAL A 176 13.88 7.11 -15.17
CA VAL A 176 14.82 7.71 -14.19
C VAL A 176 14.72 7.06 -12.82
N GLY A 177 13.50 6.60 -12.46
CA GLY A 177 13.22 5.97 -11.18
C GLY A 177 13.22 4.43 -11.21
N ALA A 178 13.80 3.79 -12.23
CA ALA A 178 13.83 2.34 -12.36
C ALA A 178 14.20 1.64 -11.04
N SER A 179 13.45 0.61 -10.70
CA SER A 179 13.54 -0.09 -9.42
C SER A 179 14.04 -1.54 -9.55
N ASP A 180 14.35 -1.99 -10.75
CA ASP A 180 14.68 -3.38 -11.09
C ASP A 180 16.20 -3.68 -11.17
N ASP A 181 17.07 -2.74 -10.84
CA ASP A 181 18.52 -2.97 -10.79
C ASP A 181 18.89 -3.96 -9.69
N ASP A 182 19.75 -4.93 -10.01
CA ASP A 182 20.16 -6.00 -9.06
C ASP A 182 20.82 -5.45 -7.79
N GLY A 183 21.60 -4.37 -7.90
CA GLY A 183 22.23 -3.73 -6.75
C GLY A 183 21.18 -3.09 -5.83
N LEU A 184 20.13 -2.49 -6.40
CA LEU A 184 19.01 -1.93 -5.63
C LEU A 184 18.19 -3.04 -4.98
N LEU A 185 17.89 -4.12 -5.72
CA LEU A 185 17.16 -5.27 -5.17
C LEU A 185 17.91 -5.94 -4.02
N LYS A 186 19.24 -6.06 -4.11
CA LYS A 186 20.09 -6.57 -3.01
C LYS A 186 20.02 -5.65 -1.79
N ARG A 187 20.15 -4.32 -1.98
CA ARG A 187 19.99 -3.34 -0.88
C ARG A 187 18.61 -3.41 -0.24
N LEU A 188 17.56 -3.63 -1.04
CA LEU A 188 16.20 -3.82 -0.54
C LEU A 188 16.09 -5.15 0.24
N ALA A 189 16.68 -6.24 -0.26
CA ALA A 189 16.71 -7.52 0.42
C ALA A 189 17.43 -7.44 1.78
N ASP A 190 18.57 -6.73 1.85
CA ASP A 190 19.30 -6.49 3.09
C ASP A 190 18.46 -5.69 4.09
N PHE A 191 17.78 -4.64 3.61
CA PHE A 191 16.86 -3.85 4.46
C PHE A 191 15.71 -4.72 5.00
N ILE A 192 15.03 -5.47 4.13
CA ILE A 192 13.96 -6.39 4.53
C ILE A 192 14.48 -7.42 5.54
N GLY A 193 15.69 -7.96 5.31
CA GLY A 193 16.34 -8.91 6.21
C GLY A 193 16.65 -8.37 7.60
N SER A 194 16.73 -7.06 7.77
CA SER A 194 16.90 -6.40 9.07
C SER A 194 15.60 -6.23 9.87
N LEU A 195 14.44 -6.48 9.24
CA LEU A 195 13.12 -6.36 9.87
C LEU A 195 12.69 -7.73 10.43
N HIS A 196 12.01 -7.73 11.58
CA HIS A 196 11.69 -8.97 12.32
C HIS A 196 10.26 -9.48 12.09
N THR A 197 9.37 -8.64 11.56
CA THR A 197 7.93 -8.93 11.47
C THR A 197 7.41 -9.02 10.04
N VAL A 198 8.32 -9.14 9.06
CA VAL A 198 7.93 -9.35 7.66
C VAL A 198 7.41 -10.77 7.48
N ARG A 199 6.13 -10.90 7.10
CA ARG A 199 5.45 -12.18 6.86
C ARG A 199 5.43 -12.55 5.39
N ARG A 200 5.49 -11.55 4.50
CA ARG A 200 5.46 -11.77 3.06
C ARG A 200 6.22 -10.66 2.34
N VAL A 201 6.87 -11.03 1.23
CA VAL A 201 7.48 -10.09 0.28
C VAL A 201 6.89 -10.36 -1.09
N GLU A 202 6.38 -9.32 -1.75
CA GLU A 202 5.75 -9.41 -3.06
C GLU A 202 6.46 -8.51 -4.06
N VAL A 203 6.86 -9.11 -5.18
CA VAL A 203 7.29 -8.38 -6.38
C VAL A 203 6.06 -8.18 -7.27
N LEU A 204 5.68 -6.93 -7.48
CA LEU A 204 4.56 -6.54 -8.31
C LEU A 204 5.09 -6.05 -9.67
N PRO A 205 4.92 -6.81 -10.75
CA PRO A 205 5.36 -6.35 -12.06
C PRO A 205 4.63 -5.06 -12.47
N TYR A 206 5.38 -4.05 -12.89
CA TYR A 206 4.80 -2.89 -13.55
C TYR A 206 3.97 -3.32 -14.76
N HIS A 207 2.83 -2.70 -14.97
CA HIS A 207 1.96 -2.89 -16.13
C HIS A 207 1.17 -1.61 -16.48
N VAL A 208 0.65 -1.56 -17.71
CA VAL A 208 0.02 -0.36 -18.29
C VAL A 208 -1.50 -0.27 -18.11
N PHE A 209 -2.11 -1.13 -17.30
CA PHE A 209 -3.58 -1.17 -17.17
C PHE A 209 -4.23 0.13 -16.67
N GLY A 210 -3.49 0.95 -15.92
CA GLY A 210 -3.98 2.23 -15.41
C GLY A 210 -3.85 3.42 -16.38
N VAL A 211 -3.18 3.26 -17.53
CA VAL A 211 -2.82 4.38 -18.45
C VAL A 211 -4.06 5.14 -18.94
N HIS A 212 -5.14 4.44 -19.26
CA HIS A 212 -6.40 5.06 -19.68
C HIS A 212 -6.94 6.11 -18.68
N LYS A 213 -6.66 5.98 -17.39
CA LYS A 213 -7.08 6.97 -16.39
C LYS A 213 -6.27 8.26 -16.49
N TRP A 214 -4.96 8.17 -16.82
CA TRP A 214 -4.13 9.33 -17.09
C TRP A 214 -4.63 10.10 -18.30
N GLU A 215 -5.01 9.38 -19.36
CA GLU A 215 -5.59 9.96 -20.57
C GLU A 215 -6.91 10.69 -20.25
N ILE A 216 -7.83 10.07 -19.51
CA ILE A 216 -9.10 10.67 -19.10
C ILE A 216 -8.86 11.93 -18.25
N MET A 217 -7.82 11.96 -17.42
CA MET A 217 -7.45 13.11 -16.62
C MET A 217 -6.69 14.19 -17.41
N GLY A 218 -6.32 13.93 -18.67
CA GLY A 218 -5.53 14.84 -19.49
C GLY A 218 -4.09 15.04 -18.99
N ILE A 219 -3.53 14.05 -18.27
CA ILE A 219 -2.19 14.09 -17.71
C ILE A 219 -1.29 13.17 -18.54
N PRO A 220 -0.14 13.67 -19.06
CA PRO A 220 0.82 12.83 -19.78
C PRO A 220 1.30 11.65 -18.90
N TYR A 221 1.32 10.43 -19.47
CA TYR A 221 1.81 9.26 -18.75
C TYR A 221 3.35 9.23 -18.76
N PRO A 222 4.04 9.30 -17.61
CA PRO A 222 5.49 9.46 -17.58
C PRO A 222 6.28 8.24 -18.05
N LEU A 223 5.67 7.05 -18.02
CA LEU A 223 6.31 5.77 -18.39
C LEU A 223 5.79 5.23 -19.74
N GLU A 224 5.35 6.10 -20.66
CA GLU A 224 4.79 5.70 -21.96
C GLU A 224 5.76 4.80 -22.77
N SER A 225 7.06 5.05 -22.67
CA SER A 225 8.10 4.26 -23.36
C SER A 225 8.71 3.12 -22.56
N VAL A 226 8.16 2.84 -21.36
CA VAL A 226 8.69 1.81 -20.46
C VAL A 226 7.86 0.55 -20.59
N GLU A 227 8.51 -0.51 -21.05
CA GLU A 227 7.88 -1.83 -21.18
C GLU A 227 7.74 -2.55 -19.81
N PRO A 228 6.69 -3.35 -19.62
CA PRO A 228 6.59 -4.24 -18.46
C PRO A 228 7.80 -5.16 -18.35
N PRO A 229 8.23 -5.53 -17.12
CA PRO A 229 9.36 -6.43 -16.90
C PRO A 229 9.09 -7.82 -17.50
N THR A 230 10.13 -8.44 -18.06
CA THR A 230 10.05 -9.81 -18.56
C THR A 230 9.84 -10.83 -17.44
N GLN A 231 9.34 -12.02 -17.76
CA GLN A 231 9.18 -13.11 -16.79
C GLN A 231 10.52 -13.50 -16.15
N GLU A 232 11.60 -13.48 -16.92
CA GLU A 232 12.95 -13.74 -16.42
C GLU A 232 13.36 -12.66 -15.39
N ARG A 233 13.06 -11.39 -15.68
CA ARG A 233 13.38 -10.28 -14.77
C ARG A 233 12.57 -10.36 -13.47
N ILE A 234 11.30 -10.76 -13.56
CA ILE A 234 10.42 -10.99 -12.40
C ILE A 234 10.96 -12.17 -11.58
N ALA A 235 11.35 -13.27 -12.22
CA ALA A 235 11.91 -14.43 -11.52
C ALA A 235 13.20 -14.08 -10.78
N ASN A 236 14.13 -13.37 -11.44
CA ASN A 236 15.37 -12.88 -10.83
C ASN A 236 15.10 -11.96 -9.62
N ALA A 237 14.16 -10.99 -9.74
CA ALA A 237 13.82 -10.11 -8.63
C ALA A 237 13.25 -10.89 -7.43
N ASN A 238 12.41 -11.91 -7.67
CA ASN A 238 11.91 -12.81 -6.63
C ASN A 238 13.03 -13.60 -5.95
N GLU A 239 14.02 -14.05 -6.72
CA GLU A 239 15.19 -14.77 -6.20
C GLU A 239 16.04 -13.84 -5.33
N ILE A 240 16.41 -12.66 -5.82
CA ILE A 240 17.22 -11.68 -5.07
C ILE A 240 16.54 -11.27 -3.77
N LEU A 241 15.22 -10.98 -3.81
CA LEU A 241 14.43 -10.61 -2.65
C LEU A 241 14.07 -11.81 -1.75
N ASN A 242 14.44 -13.04 -2.17
CA ASN A 242 14.16 -14.27 -1.44
C ASN A 242 12.69 -14.38 -0.99
N THR A 243 11.74 -14.07 -1.90
CA THR A 243 10.31 -14.00 -1.58
C THR A 243 9.76 -15.32 -1.04
N GLN A 244 10.39 -16.46 -1.38
CA GLN A 244 10.01 -17.79 -0.91
C GLN A 244 10.19 -17.98 0.61
N LYS A 245 11.15 -17.24 1.22
CA LYS A 245 11.40 -17.27 2.67
C LYS A 245 10.22 -16.69 3.48
N TYR A 246 9.45 -15.81 2.88
CA TYR A 246 8.39 -15.02 3.51
C TYR A 246 6.97 -15.47 3.06
N ARG A 247 6.75 -16.78 2.89
CA ARG A 247 5.46 -17.35 2.48
C ARG A 247 4.74 -18.06 3.62
#